data_d7bdab07ac0a04f30988ce86e0fdf905
#
_entry.id   d7bdab07ac0a04f30988ce86e0fdf905
#
_cell.length_a   1.000
_cell.length_b   1.000
_cell.length_c   1.000
_cell.angle_alpha   90.00
_cell.angle_beta   90.00
_cell.angle_gamma   90.00
#
_symmetry.space_group_name_H-M   'P 1'
#
loop_
_entity.id
_entity.type
_entity.pdbx_description
1 polymer ?
#
loop_
_entity_poly.entity_id
_entity_poly.type
_entity_poly.pdbx_seq_one_letter_code
_entity_poly.pdbx_strand_id
1 'polypeptide(L)'
;LIVDEFTGRIMQGRRYSNGLHQAIEAKEGMNVRSESKTLATITLQNYFRMFNKLSGMTGTAKTEEDEFRDIYNMDVVVIPTNKPVRRTDLDDSVYLNETGRPVLVGTISIEKSEAISDLLKKRGIKHNVLNAKHHEREAEIVAEAGRLGAVTIATNMAGRGTDIILGGNPEFEAKKEMRKLGYDENTISYASSRIPLEDEELLAARKVFDELHDKYKAERAEEQEKVRELGGLHIIGTERHESRRIDNQLRGRAGRQGDPGSTKFFIGLDDDLMRLFGGERIQAMMARFNGSEDEPIEAKPLTRAIENAQKKVEGRNFTSRKYVLQYDNVMNKQREIIYGERRRVLDGEDLKGHILSMADEFADAYIDTCTAESKFSEEWNLPDFEKSIKKLCNAFTLPDYGDDPDVTPEQLHEDVHAEIAKLYDEKEAEIGEERMRELERMILIRVVDNKWMDHIDAMDQLRTGIGLRGLGHQDPAQAYAQEGFDMFEEMISNIKEDTVKFCFNVTVQTNTERVQVMEAGNAQKEDVAPVSYTHLRA
;
A
#
# COMPACT_ATOMS: atom_id res chain seq x y z
N LEU A 1 -1.46 14.25 14.80
CA LEU A 1 -0.82 13.60 13.64
C LEU A 1 -0.22 12.27 14.08
N ILE A 2 -0.37 11.24 13.26
CA ILE A 2 0.25 9.93 13.51
C ILE A 2 1.71 10.01 13.06
N VAL A 3 2.60 9.51 13.89
CA VAL A 3 4.03 9.38 13.59
C VAL A 3 4.36 7.89 13.53
N ASP A 4 5.02 7.46 12.46
CA ASP A 4 5.49 6.08 12.31
C ASP A 4 6.63 5.81 13.29
N GLU A 5 6.50 4.78 14.10
CA GLU A 5 7.45 4.44 15.17
C GLU A 5 8.84 4.08 14.61
N PHE A 6 8.88 3.38 13.48
CA PHE A 6 10.14 2.91 12.90
C PHE A 6 10.87 3.97 12.07
N THR A 7 10.12 4.79 11.34
CA THR A 7 10.72 5.82 10.47
C THR A 7 10.67 7.21 11.08
N GLY A 8 9.84 7.46 12.11
CA GLY A 8 9.60 8.77 12.70
C GLY A 8 8.92 9.77 11.78
N ARG A 9 8.45 9.32 10.61
CA ARG A 9 7.77 10.18 9.63
C ARG A 9 6.35 10.48 10.05
N ILE A 10 5.96 11.75 9.87
CA ILE A 10 4.57 12.17 10.06
C ILE A 10 3.74 11.60 8.90
N MET A 11 2.73 10.82 9.25
CA MET A 11 1.77 10.25 8.30
C MET A 11 0.61 11.23 8.09
N GLN A 12 0.78 12.15 7.14
CA GLN A 12 -0.27 13.13 6.83
C GLN A 12 -1.53 12.42 6.29
N GLY A 13 -2.70 12.85 6.76
CA GLY A 13 -3.99 12.31 6.32
C GLY A 13 -4.37 10.96 6.93
N ARG A 14 -3.47 10.27 7.63
CA ARG A 14 -3.81 9.04 8.33
C ARG A 14 -4.48 9.29 9.67
N ARG A 15 -5.45 8.45 10.00
CA ARG A 15 -6.20 8.46 11.27
C ARG A 15 -6.29 7.04 11.81
N TYR A 16 -6.40 6.91 13.12
CA TYR A 16 -6.76 5.63 13.73
C TYR A 16 -8.22 5.32 13.42
N SER A 17 -8.53 4.05 13.20
CA SER A 17 -9.87 3.54 12.96
C SER A 17 -10.63 3.27 14.26
N ASN A 18 -11.89 2.86 14.14
CA ASN A 18 -12.75 2.40 15.23
C ASN A 18 -12.95 3.43 16.34
N GLY A 19 -13.08 4.70 15.99
CA GLY A 19 -13.34 5.77 16.93
C GLY A 19 -12.13 6.19 17.80
N LEU A 20 -10.99 5.51 17.71
CA LEU A 20 -9.81 5.81 18.53
C LEU A 20 -9.28 7.23 18.27
N HIS A 21 -9.25 7.66 17.02
CA HIS A 21 -8.78 9.01 16.67
C HIS A 21 -9.71 10.09 17.22
N GLN A 22 -11.01 9.87 17.11
CA GLN A 22 -12.04 10.75 17.66
C GLN A 22 -11.96 10.83 19.20
N ALA A 23 -11.69 9.68 19.86
CA ALA A 23 -11.50 9.66 21.32
C ALA A 23 -10.27 10.47 21.74
N ILE A 24 -9.18 10.41 20.96
CA ILE A 24 -7.98 11.21 21.21
C ILE A 24 -8.27 12.69 20.96
N GLU A 25 -8.94 13.05 19.85
CA GLU A 25 -9.35 14.44 19.55
C GLU A 25 -10.21 15.02 20.69
N ALA A 26 -11.19 14.25 21.18
CA ALA A 26 -12.03 14.66 22.30
C ALA A 26 -11.24 14.84 23.59
N LYS A 27 -10.32 13.90 23.90
CA LYS A 27 -9.44 13.98 25.07
C LYS A 27 -8.56 15.23 25.06
N GLU A 28 -8.02 15.58 23.89
CA GLU A 28 -7.13 16.75 23.71
C GLU A 28 -7.91 18.05 23.47
N GLY A 29 -9.26 18.04 23.60
CA GLY A 29 -10.11 19.23 23.42
C GLY A 29 -10.15 19.78 22.00
N MET A 30 -9.83 18.95 21.01
CA MET A 30 -9.88 19.30 19.58
C MET A 30 -11.29 19.09 19.02
N ASN A 31 -11.60 19.76 17.89
CA ASN A 31 -12.84 19.48 17.18
C ASN A 31 -12.83 18.05 16.64
N VAL A 32 -13.76 17.23 17.10
CA VAL A 32 -13.93 15.85 16.66
C VAL A 32 -14.43 15.84 15.21
N ARG A 33 -13.68 15.21 14.31
CA ARG A 33 -14.05 15.07 12.89
C ARG A 33 -14.72 13.73 12.65
N SER A 34 -15.60 13.68 11.64
CA SER A 34 -16.20 12.42 11.19
C SER A 34 -15.13 11.42 10.74
N GLU A 35 -15.43 10.15 10.89
CA GLU A 35 -14.59 9.07 10.37
C GLU A 35 -14.63 9.05 8.84
N SER A 36 -13.49 8.74 8.22
CA SER A 36 -13.42 8.58 6.78
C SER A 36 -13.93 7.20 6.40
N LYS A 37 -14.86 7.11 5.45
CA LYS A 37 -15.32 5.83 4.91
C LYS A 37 -14.30 5.29 3.90
N THR A 38 -13.97 4.01 4.01
CA THR A 38 -13.09 3.34 3.04
C THR A 38 -13.83 3.15 1.72
N LEU A 39 -13.34 3.77 0.65
CA LEU A 39 -13.93 3.66 -0.68
C LEU A 39 -13.47 2.40 -1.42
N ALA A 40 -12.21 2.03 -1.24
CA ALA A 40 -11.60 0.86 -1.84
C ALA A 40 -10.38 0.42 -1.04
N THR A 41 -10.07 -0.86 -1.08
CA THR A 41 -8.88 -1.45 -0.46
C THR A 41 -8.33 -2.56 -1.35
N ILE A 42 -7.01 -2.71 -1.36
CA ILE A 42 -6.31 -3.80 -2.02
C ILE A 42 -4.98 -4.03 -1.32
N THR A 43 -4.57 -5.28 -1.16
CA THR A 43 -3.22 -5.59 -0.67
C THR A 43 -2.17 -5.32 -1.76
N LEU A 44 -0.93 -5.03 -1.35
CA LEU A 44 0.18 -4.87 -2.30
C LEU A 44 0.38 -6.13 -3.14
N GLN A 45 0.19 -7.31 -2.54
CA GLN A 45 0.32 -8.59 -3.24
C GLN A 45 -0.68 -8.70 -4.40
N ASN A 46 -1.96 -8.47 -4.15
CA ASN A 46 -2.98 -8.52 -5.19
C ASN A 46 -2.84 -7.38 -6.19
N TYR A 47 -2.44 -6.18 -5.74
CA TYR A 47 -2.16 -5.07 -6.65
C TYR A 47 -1.11 -5.42 -7.70
N PHE A 48 0.04 -5.97 -7.28
CA PHE A 48 1.09 -6.36 -8.22
C PHE A 48 0.71 -7.57 -9.10
N ARG A 49 -0.16 -8.46 -8.62
CA ARG A 49 -0.69 -9.59 -9.42
C ARG A 49 -1.61 -9.17 -10.56
N MET A 50 -2.11 -7.93 -10.55
CA MET A 50 -2.91 -7.38 -11.67
C MET A 50 -2.09 -7.12 -12.94
N PHE A 51 -0.76 -7.05 -12.86
CA PHE A 51 0.09 -6.76 -14.00
C PHE A 51 0.44 -8.04 -14.77
N ASN A 52 0.23 -8.03 -16.09
CA ASN A 52 0.56 -9.16 -16.97
C ASN A 52 2.07 -9.42 -17.05
N LYS A 53 2.91 -8.38 -16.90
CA LYS A 53 4.36 -8.47 -16.83
C LYS A 53 4.83 -7.80 -15.55
N LEU A 54 5.44 -8.61 -14.69
CA LEU A 54 6.00 -8.15 -13.43
C LEU A 54 7.46 -8.57 -13.36
N SER A 55 8.34 -7.61 -13.10
CA SER A 55 9.75 -7.84 -12.83
C SER A 55 10.30 -6.81 -11.87
N GLY A 56 11.40 -7.14 -11.20
CA GLY A 56 12.05 -6.24 -10.28
C GLY A 56 13.54 -6.53 -10.15
N MET A 57 14.29 -5.59 -9.58
CA MET A 57 15.72 -5.73 -9.33
C MET A 57 16.05 -5.31 -7.91
N THR A 58 16.82 -6.15 -7.23
CA THR A 58 17.38 -5.83 -5.91
C THR A 58 18.60 -6.70 -5.65
N GLY A 59 19.53 -6.22 -4.82
CA GLY A 59 20.69 -7.01 -4.39
C GLY A 59 20.38 -8.07 -3.34
N THR A 60 19.13 -8.20 -2.88
CA THR A 60 18.77 -9.03 -1.72
C THR A 60 17.53 -9.90 -1.92
N ALA A 61 17.09 -10.12 -3.17
CA ALA A 61 15.89 -10.93 -3.43
C ALA A 61 16.05 -12.41 -3.11
N LYS A 62 17.27 -12.97 -3.18
CA LYS A 62 17.51 -14.40 -3.05
C LYS A 62 17.04 -15.00 -1.72
N THR A 63 17.06 -14.23 -0.65
CA THR A 63 16.58 -14.67 0.68
C THR A 63 15.09 -14.88 0.76
N GLU A 64 14.32 -14.24 -0.14
CA GLU A 64 12.86 -14.24 -0.21
C GLU A 64 12.34 -14.98 -1.47
N GLU A 65 13.16 -15.82 -2.11
CA GLU A 65 12.82 -16.50 -3.37
C GLU A 65 11.55 -17.34 -3.25
N ASP A 66 11.37 -18.03 -2.13
CA ASP A 66 10.20 -18.87 -1.89
C ASP A 66 8.91 -18.03 -1.86
N GLU A 67 8.96 -16.83 -1.25
CA GLU A 67 7.83 -15.90 -1.22
C GLU A 67 7.51 -15.36 -2.63
N PHE A 68 8.52 -15.00 -3.42
CA PHE A 68 8.32 -14.55 -4.80
C PHE A 68 7.70 -15.64 -5.68
N ARG A 69 8.10 -16.89 -5.48
CA ARG A 69 7.51 -18.03 -6.21
C ARG A 69 6.08 -18.32 -5.78
N ASP A 70 5.82 -18.38 -4.47
CA ASP A 70 4.50 -18.73 -3.92
C ASP A 70 3.42 -17.67 -4.23
N ILE A 71 3.79 -16.38 -4.17
CA ILE A 71 2.82 -15.29 -4.30
C ILE A 71 2.69 -14.81 -5.75
N TYR A 72 3.81 -14.65 -6.46
CA TYR A 72 3.84 -13.99 -7.77
C TYR A 72 4.19 -14.93 -8.91
N ASN A 73 4.50 -16.20 -8.63
CA ASN A 73 4.99 -17.19 -9.58
C ASN A 73 6.25 -16.69 -10.34
N MET A 74 7.16 -16.04 -9.59
CA MET A 74 8.39 -15.46 -10.14
C MET A 74 9.63 -16.18 -9.60
N ASP A 75 10.60 -16.43 -10.46
CA ASP A 75 11.90 -16.94 -10.10
C ASP A 75 12.88 -15.79 -9.81
N VAL A 76 13.85 -16.06 -8.91
CA VAL A 76 14.92 -15.12 -8.60
C VAL A 76 16.21 -15.54 -9.29
N VAL A 77 16.63 -14.75 -10.28
CA VAL A 77 17.87 -14.95 -11.01
C VAL A 77 18.99 -14.11 -10.40
N VAL A 78 20.07 -14.77 -9.97
CA VAL A 78 21.24 -14.09 -9.43
C VAL A 78 22.18 -13.74 -10.59
N ILE A 79 22.31 -12.44 -10.88
CA ILE A 79 23.23 -11.93 -11.89
C ILE A 79 24.61 -11.76 -11.24
N PRO A 80 25.68 -12.31 -11.82
CA PRO A 80 27.05 -12.13 -11.30
C PRO A 80 27.44 -10.65 -11.25
N THR A 81 28.23 -10.30 -10.24
CA THR A 81 28.75 -8.94 -10.11
C THR A 81 29.71 -8.58 -11.23
N ASN A 82 29.64 -7.34 -11.74
CA ASN A 82 30.55 -6.84 -12.79
C ASN A 82 32.01 -6.84 -12.33
N LYS A 83 32.25 -6.46 -11.07
CA LYS A 83 33.58 -6.51 -10.44
C LYS A 83 33.55 -7.45 -9.23
N PRO A 84 34.65 -8.15 -8.93
CA PRO A 84 34.70 -9.03 -7.76
C PRO A 84 34.43 -8.25 -6.47
N VAL A 85 33.69 -8.88 -5.56
CA VAL A 85 33.41 -8.32 -4.23
C VAL A 85 34.69 -8.33 -3.40
N ARG A 86 35.15 -7.14 -3.00
CA ARG A 86 36.35 -6.94 -2.15
C ARG A 86 35.97 -6.63 -0.71
N ARG A 87 34.69 -6.62 -0.38
CA ARG A 87 34.19 -6.40 0.98
C ARG A 87 34.47 -7.63 1.83
N THR A 88 34.95 -7.38 3.06
CA THR A 88 35.14 -8.40 4.08
C THR A 88 34.03 -8.28 5.11
N ASP A 89 33.21 -9.33 5.24
CA ASP A 89 32.20 -9.44 6.29
C ASP A 89 32.84 -10.15 7.49
N LEU A 90 33.11 -9.40 8.55
CA LEU A 90 33.78 -9.90 9.76
C LEU A 90 32.78 -10.63 10.66
N ASP A 91 33.26 -11.59 11.45
CA ASP A 91 32.49 -12.22 12.52
C ASP A 91 32.10 -11.16 13.57
N ASP A 92 30.98 -11.38 14.25
CA ASP A 92 30.41 -10.39 15.17
C ASP A 92 31.29 -10.20 16.39
N SER A 93 31.87 -9.00 16.61
CA SER A 93 32.61 -8.59 17.82
C SER A 93 33.00 -7.10 17.86
N VAL A 94 33.55 -6.62 18.97
CA VAL A 94 33.76 -5.18 19.23
C VAL A 94 35.24 -4.78 19.14
N TYR A 95 35.62 -3.77 18.32
CA TYR A 95 36.63 -2.74 18.59
C TYR A 95 36.55 -1.59 17.59
N LEU A 96 36.56 -0.34 18.07
CA LEU A 96 36.77 0.88 17.28
C LEU A 96 38.25 1.09 17.05
N ASN A 97 38.71 1.02 15.80
CA ASN A 97 40.09 1.40 15.45
C ASN A 97 40.11 2.84 14.93
N GLU A 98 40.98 3.67 15.47
CA GLU A 98 41.24 5.05 15.04
C GLU A 98 42.06 5.10 13.73
N THR A 99 41.56 4.47 12.67
CA THR A 99 42.28 4.39 11.38
C THR A 99 41.97 5.53 10.41
N GLY A 100 41.06 6.46 10.78
CA GLY A 100 40.61 7.51 9.87
C GLY A 100 39.66 7.02 8.77
N ARG A 101 39.22 5.77 8.76
CA ARG A 101 38.27 5.22 7.82
C ARG A 101 36.87 5.85 8.02
N PRO A 102 36.08 6.07 6.96
CA PRO A 102 34.66 6.41 7.13
C PRO A 102 33.90 5.26 7.78
N VAL A 103 33.02 5.59 8.73
CA VAL A 103 32.23 4.62 9.50
C VAL A 103 30.75 4.96 9.35
N LEU A 104 29.96 3.95 8.98
CA LEU A 104 28.51 4.01 9.00
C LEU A 104 27.98 3.09 10.09
N VAL A 105 27.32 3.66 11.09
CA VAL A 105 26.67 2.93 12.18
C VAL A 105 25.20 2.75 11.84
N GLY A 106 24.78 1.52 11.61
CA GLY A 106 23.37 1.16 11.35
C GLY A 106 22.64 0.80 12.63
N THR A 107 21.49 1.42 12.89
CA THR A 107 20.63 1.17 14.05
C THR A 107 19.23 0.72 13.62
N ILE A 108 18.53 -0.03 14.46
CA ILE A 108 17.16 -0.50 14.16
C ILE A 108 16.14 0.62 14.38
N SER A 109 16.31 1.45 15.41
CA SER A 109 15.35 2.47 15.81
C SER A 109 15.98 3.86 15.93
N ILE A 110 15.13 4.89 15.93
CA ILE A 110 15.53 6.28 16.17
C ILE A 110 16.09 6.46 17.58
N GLU A 111 15.44 5.86 18.57
CA GLU A 111 15.88 5.94 19.96
C GLU A 111 17.32 5.43 20.16
N LYS A 112 17.63 4.28 19.56
CA LYS A 112 18.99 3.73 19.59
C LYS A 112 19.98 4.62 18.86
N SER A 113 19.58 5.24 17.75
CA SER A 113 20.43 6.19 17.02
C SER A 113 20.74 7.44 17.85
N GLU A 114 19.76 7.96 18.59
CA GLU A 114 19.93 9.11 19.49
C GLU A 114 20.80 8.74 20.71
N ALA A 115 20.59 7.58 21.31
CA ALA A 115 21.40 7.10 22.43
C ALA A 115 22.89 6.96 22.06
N ILE A 116 23.18 6.39 20.88
CA ILE A 116 24.56 6.28 20.37
C ILE A 116 25.13 7.66 20.06
N SER A 117 24.34 8.56 19.45
CA SER A 117 24.76 9.93 19.20
C SER A 117 25.18 10.64 20.49
N ASP A 118 24.42 10.50 21.56
CA ASP A 118 24.74 11.12 22.85
C ASP A 118 25.98 10.52 23.50
N LEU A 119 26.21 9.21 23.33
CA LEU A 119 27.44 8.57 23.77
C LEU A 119 28.67 9.09 22.98
N LEU A 120 28.56 9.24 21.67
CA LEU A 120 29.64 9.77 20.83
C LEU A 120 29.93 11.25 21.13
N LYS A 121 28.89 12.06 21.39
CA LYS A 121 29.03 13.46 21.84
C LYS A 121 29.82 13.53 23.17
N LYS A 122 29.44 12.70 24.14
CA LYS A 122 30.16 12.63 25.44
C LYS A 122 31.63 12.27 25.29
N ARG A 123 31.97 11.51 24.25
CA ARG A 123 33.38 11.13 23.94
C ARG A 123 34.08 12.11 22.98
N GLY A 124 33.40 13.19 22.57
CA GLY A 124 33.98 14.21 21.69
C GLY A 124 34.11 13.77 20.22
N ILE A 125 33.46 12.68 19.80
CA ILE A 125 33.54 12.16 18.43
C ILE A 125 32.55 12.94 17.55
N LYS A 126 33.08 13.64 16.53
CA LYS A 126 32.24 14.33 15.53
C LYS A 126 31.53 13.30 14.68
N HIS A 127 30.23 13.44 14.55
CA HIS A 127 29.39 12.53 13.76
C HIS A 127 28.13 13.23 13.22
N ASN A 128 27.57 12.66 12.16
CA ASN A 128 26.29 13.04 11.61
C ASN A 128 25.22 12.00 11.97
N VAL A 129 23.97 12.44 12.21
CA VAL A 129 22.85 11.54 12.48
C VAL A 129 21.85 11.66 11.33
N LEU A 130 21.60 10.53 10.71
CA LEU A 130 20.65 10.36 9.62
C LEU A 130 19.46 9.54 10.09
N ASN A 131 18.41 10.21 10.46
CA ASN A 131 17.12 9.60 10.83
C ASN A 131 15.97 10.40 10.22
N ALA A 132 14.75 9.92 10.35
CA ALA A 132 13.58 10.55 9.72
C ALA A 132 13.27 11.96 10.25
N LYS A 133 13.82 12.37 11.39
CA LYS A 133 13.70 13.76 11.91
C LYS A 133 14.52 14.76 11.08
N HIS A 134 15.54 14.30 10.34
CA HIS A 134 16.47 15.12 9.57
C HIS A 134 16.44 14.82 8.07
N HIS A 135 15.31 14.40 7.58
CA HIS A 135 15.12 13.93 6.21
C HIS A 135 15.42 15.02 5.15
N GLU A 136 15.23 16.30 5.45
CA GLU A 136 15.59 17.40 4.54
C GLU A 136 17.11 17.46 4.24
N ARG A 137 17.93 16.99 5.17
CA ARG A 137 19.39 16.96 5.02
C ARG A 137 19.94 15.58 4.65
N GLU A 138 19.07 14.62 4.38
CA GLU A 138 19.45 13.23 4.10
C GLU A 138 20.47 13.12 2.97
N ALA A 139 20.19 13.78 1.83
CA ALA A 139 21.08 13.76 0.67
C ALA A 139 22.47 14.38 0.96
N GLU A 140 22.53 15.44 1.76
CA GLU A 140 23.78 16.08 2.18
C GLU A 140 24.62 15.16 3.07
N ILE A 141 23.99 14.56 4.08
CA ILE A 141 24.67 13.67 5.03
C ILE A 141 25.20 12.41 4.32
N VAL A 142 24.40 11.83 3.41
CA VAL A 142 24.83 10.64 2.66
C VAL A 142 25.97 10.97 1.69
N ALA A 143 25.93 12.15 1.05
CA ALA A 143 26.98 12.60 0.14
C ALA A 143 28.36 12.74 0.86
N GLU A 144 28.37 13.09 2.14
CA GLU A 144 29.58 13.26 2.94
C GLU A 144 29.97 11.99 3.73
N ALA A 145 29.11 10.98 3.83
CA ALA A 145 29.35 9.78 4.65
C ALA A 145 30.56 8.95 4.21
N GLY A 146 31.01 9.09 2.97
CA GLY A 146 32.19 8.41 2.41
C GLY A 146 33.53 9.15 2.58
N ARG A 147 33.54 10.31 3.24
CA ARG A 147 34.76 11.13 3.42
C ARG A 147 35.68 10.56 4.48
N LEU A 148 36.95 10.94 4.39
CA LEU A 148 37.96 10.55 5.35
C LEU A 148 37.56 10.95 6.77
N GLY A 149 37.56 9.99 7.71
CA GLY A 149 37.19 10.21 9.10
C GLY A 149 35.73 10.53 9.38
N ALA A 150 34.86 10.43 8.39
CA ALA A 150 33.42 10.65 8.57
C ALA A 150 32.80 9.55 9.44
N VAL A 151 31.99 9.93 10.43
CA VAL A 151 31.16 9.02 11.22
C VAL A 151 29.71 9.39 11.02
N THR A 152 28.92 8.44 10.53
CA THR A 152 27.50 8.65 10.26
C THR A 152 26.70 7.58 10.99
N ILE A 153 25.73 8.00 11.80
CA ILE A 153 24.73 7.10 12.40
C ILE A 153 23.49 7.16 11.52
N ALA A 154 23.00 6.01 11.07
CA ALA A 154 21.81 5.95 10.22
C ALA A 154 20.83 4.88 10.71
N THR A 155 19.55 5.20 10.77
CA THR A 155 18.52 4.16 10.85
C THR A 155 18.49 3.41 9.51
N ASN A 156 18.13 2.14 9.55
CA ASN A 156 18.26 1.24 8.41
C ASN A 156 17.61 1.76 7.10
N MET A 157 16.48 2.44 7.20
CA MET A 157 15.75 2.97 6.02
C MET A 157 16.29 4.31 5.53
N ALA A 158 17.08 5.02 6.32
CA ALA A 158 17.63 6.32 5.95
C ALA A 158 18.74 6.18 4.89
N GLY A 159 18.75 7.02 3.88
CA GLY A 159 19.70 6.99 2.77
C GLY A 159 19.52 5.81 1.80
N ARG A 160 18.37 5.11 1.83
CA ARG A 160 18.09 4.05 0.87
C ARG A 160 17.92 4.62 -0.54
N GLY A 161 18.55 3.98 -1.53
CA GLY A 161 18.52 4.43 -2.93
C GLY A 161 19.61 5.44 -3.28
N THR A 162 20.42 5.90 -2.30
CA THR A 162 21.54 6.81 -2.53
C THR A 162 22.87 6.07 -2.30
N ASP A 163 23.83 6.25 -3.21
CA ASP A 163 25.16 5.69 -3.09
C ASP A 163 26.03 6.50 -2.14
N ILE A 164 26.82 5.79 -1.31
CA ILE A 164 27.91 6.37 -0.52
C ILE A 164 29.18 6.23 -1.33
N ILE A 165 29.65 7.34 -1.89
CA ILE A 165 30.86 7.42 -2.71
C ILE A 165 32.06 7.71 -1.80
N LEU A 166 33.10 6.88 -1.90
CA LEU A 166 34.34 7.09 -1.14
C LEU A 166 34.99 8.44 -1.53
N GLY A 167 35.38 9.24 -0.56
CA GLY A 167 35.89 10.59 -0.74
C GLY A 167 34.82 11.68 -0.87
N GLY A 168 33.53 11.33 -0.84
CA GLY A 168 32.39 12.25 -1.01
C GLY A 168 31.79 12.23 -2.41
N ASN A 169 30.63 12.85 -2.60
CA ASN A 169 29.88 12.83 -3.85
C ASN A 169 30.08 14.12 -4.67
N PRO A 170 30.84 14.08 -5.79
CA PRO A 170 31.11 15.26 -6.63
C PRO A 170 29.84 15.84 -7.28
N GLU A 171 28.88 14.96 -7.63
CA GLU A 171 27.60 15.37 -8.23
C GLU A 171 26.78 16.23 -7.26
N PHE A 172 26.74 15.84 -6.00
CA PHE A 172 26.04 16.60 -4.98
C PHE A 172 26.65 17.98 -4.77
N GLU A 173 27.99 18.07 -4.72
CA GLU A 173 28.71 19.36 -4.60
C GLU A 173 28.46 20.26 -5.81
N ALA A 174 28.48 19.70 -7.03
CA ALA A 174 28.18 20.44 -8.25
C ALA A 174 26.75 21.00 -8.22
N LYS A 175 25.76 20.20 -7.83
CA LYS A 175 24.36 20.66 -7.67
C LYS A 175 24.22 21.73 -6.60
N LYS A 176 24.93 21.60 -5.49
CA LYS A 176 24.94 22.59 -4.41
C LYS A 176 25.53 23.93 -4.87
N GLU A 177 26.58 23.91 -5.69
CA GLU A 177 27.16 25.12 -6.26
C GLU A 177 26.25 25.75 -7.31
N MET A 178 25.61 24.97 -8.17
CA MET A 178 24.61 25.50 -9.12
C MET A 178 23.45 26.23 -8.41
N ARG A 179 22.98 25.71 -7.27
CA ARG A 179 21.98 26.41 -6.44
C ARG A 179 22.47 27.77 -5.97
N LYS A 180 23.74 27.86 -5.55
CA LYS A 180 24.35 29.15 -5.15
C LYS A 180 24.50 30.11 -6.33
N LEU A 181 24.70 29.59 -7.55
CA LEU A 181 24.74 30.35 -8.77
C LEU A 181 23.36 30.82 -9.24
N GLY A 182 22.28 30.37 -8.55
CA GLY A 182 20.92 30.85 -8.82
C GLY A 182 20.12 30.00 -9.81
N TYR A 183 20.59 28.82 -10.19
CA TYR A 183 19.81 27.86 -11.00
C TYR A 183 18.66 27.28 -10.21
N ASP A 184 17.50 27.14 -10.84
CA ASP A 184 16.34 26.46 -10.25
C ASP A 184 16.48 24.92 -10.24
N GLU A 185 15.71 24.23 -9.38
CA GLU A 185 15.80 22.79 -9.20
C GLU A 185 15.49 21.98 -10.47
N ASN A 186 14.59 22.48 -11.32
CA ASN A 186 14.24 21.84 -12.57
C ASN A 186 15.43 21.88 -13.54
N THR A 187 16.04 23.05 -13.72
CA THR A 187 17.23 23.23 -14.56
C THR A 187 18.39 22.38 -14.06
N ILE A 188 18.63 22.31 -12.75
CA ILE A 188 19.67 21.46 -12.15
C ILE A 188 19.37 19.98 -12.42
N SER A 189 18.11 19.56 -12.31
CA SER A 189 17.69 18.18 -12.57
C SER A 189 17.92 17.78 -14.04
N TYR A 190 17.55 18.65 -14.99
CA TYR A 190 17.80 18.42 -16.41
C TYR A 190 19.29 18.48 -16.76
N ALA A 191 20.04 19.42 -16.21
CA ALA A 191 21.48 19.54 -16.43
C ALA A 191 22.24 18.29 -15.96
N SER A 192 21.87 17.72 -14.81
CA SER A 192 22.49 16.50 -14.27
C SER A 192 21.99 15.20 -14.88
N SER A 193 20.90 15.24 -15.66
CA SER A 193 20.35 14.06 -16.34
C SER A 193 21.18 13.72 -17.59
N ARG A 194 21.12 12.44 -18.04
CA ARG A 194 21.74 12.02 -19.32
C ARG A 194 20.75 12.05 -20.49
N ILE A 195 19.58 12.68 -20.31
CA ILE A 195 18.55 12.78 -21.34
C ILE A 195 19.04 13.74 -22.42
N PRO A 196 18.87 13.45 -23.72
CA PRO A 196 19.14 14.42 -24.77
C PRO A 196 18.35 15.72 -24.53
N LEU A 197 19.00 16.87 -24.63
CA LEU A 197 18.39 18.19 -24.46
C LEU A 197 18.46 18.92 -25.80
N GLU A 198 17.38 19.59 -26.16
CA GLU A 198 17.27 20.42 -27.36
C GLU A 198 17.32 21.94 -27.05
N ASP A 199 17.09 22.28 -25.77
CA ASP A 199 17.04 23.66 -25.28
C ASP A 199 18.46 24.20 -25.02
N GLU A 200 18.78 25.36 -25.61
CA GLU A 200 20.10 26.02 -25.49
C GLU A 200 20.44 26.43 -24.06
N GLU A 201 19.46 26.89 -23.28
CA GLU A 201 19.66 27.27 -21.86
C GLU A 201 19.99 26.04 -21.00
N LEU A 202 19.27 24.93 -21.21
CA LEU A 202 19.55 23.68 -20.52
C LEU A 202 20.88 23.06 -20.92
N LEU A 203 21.30 23.22 -22.18
CA LEU A 203 22.63 22.81 -22.67
C LEU A 203 23.74 23.65 -22.04
N ALA A 204 23.52 24.94 -21.86
CA ALA A 204 24.48 25.82 -21.16
C ALA A 204 24.59 25.44 -19.68
N ALA A 205 23.45 25.19 -19.01
CA ALA A 205 23.42 24.74 -17.62
C ALA A 205 24.13 23.40 -17.46
N ARG A 206 23.98 22.46 -18.42
CA ARG A 206 24.70 21.17 -18.42
C ARG A 206 26.20 21.36 -18.51
N LYS A 207 26.70 22.25 -19.35
CA LYS A 207 28.14 22.52 -19.41
C LYS A 207 28.69 23.04 -18.08
N VAL A 208 27.98 23.95 -17.43
CA VAL A 208 28.34 24.42 -16.08
C VAL A 208 28.35 23.30 -15.07
N PHE A 209 27.35 22.42 -15.13
CA PHE A 209 27.30 21.25 -14.27
C PHE A 209 28.49 20.31 -14.49
N ASP A 210 28.81 19.99 -15.74
CA ASP A 210 29.93 19.10 -16.10
C ASP A 210 31.28 19.67 -15.65
N GLU A 211 31.49 20.97 -15.85
CA GLU A 211 32.71 21.67 -15.38
C GLU A 211 32.85 21.62 -13.85
N LEU A 212 31.78 21.91 -13.13
CA LEU A 212 31.75 21.81 -11.66
C LEU A 212 31.95 20.39 -11.18
N HIS A 213 31.28 19.42 -11.81
CA HIS A 213 31.41 18.00 -11.48
C HIS A 213 32.85 17.51 -11.67
N ASP A 214 33.48 17.82 -12.80
CA ASP A 214 34.86 17.39 -13.09
C ASP A 214 35.87 18.06 -12.15
N LYS A 215 35.65 19.34 -11.81
CA LYS A 215 36.43 20.03 -10.78
C LYS A 215 36.36 19.31 -9.44
N TYR A 216 35.17 19.07 -8.90
CA TYR A 216 35.01 18.41 -7.61
C TYR A 216 35.48 16.95 -7.64
N LYS A 217 35.33 16.27 -8.77
CA LYS A 217 35.86 14.93 -8.96
C LYS A 217 37.40 14.89 -8.88
N ALA A 218 38.07 15.85 -9.48
CA ALA A 218 39.52 15.97 -9.41
C ALA A 218 39.99 16.30 -7.98
N GLU A 219 39.33 17.25 -7.30
CA GLU A 219 39.63 17.62 -5.91
C GLU A 219 39.48 16.44 -4.92
N ARG A 220 38.49 15.56 -5.18
CA ARG A 220 38.17 14.40 -4.32
C ARG A 220 38.98 13.15 -4.63
N ALA A 221 39.66 13.08 -5.77
CA ALA A 221 40.37 11.88 -6.22
C ALA A 221 41.45 11.44 -5.24
N GLU A 222 42.21 12.37 -4.66
CA GLU A 222 43.27 12.05 -3.66
C GLU A 222 42.67 11.52 -2.34
N GLU A 223 41.56 12.14 -1.87
CA GLU A 223 40.86 11.69 -0.67
C GLU A 223 40.22 10.31 -0.89
N GLN A 224 39.65 10.06 -2.07
CA GLN A 224 39.10 8.76 -2.44
C GLN A 224 40.14 7.64 -2.40
N GLU A 225 41.33 7.89 -2.94
CA GLU A 225 42.40 6.87 -2.94
C GLU A 225 42.89 6.60 -1.53
N LYS A 226 43.07 7.63 -0.70
CA LYS A 226 43.43 7.45 0.73
C LYS A 226 42.39 6.60 1.47
N VAL A 227 41.11 6.84 1.24
CA VAL A 227 40.03 6.04 1.86
C VAL A 227 40.07 4.60 1.35
N ARG A 228 40.39 4.38 0.07
CA ARG A 228 40.53 3.03 -0.49
C ARG A 228 41.72 2.28 0.12
N GLU A 229 42.87 2.93 0.29
CA GLU A 229 44.05 2.37 0.92
C GLU A 229 43.79 1.98 2.38
N LEU A 230 43.01 2.77 3.11
CA LEU A 230 42.59 2.47 4.47
C LEU A 230 41.57 1.33 4.56
N GLY A 231 41.07 0.79 3.43
CA GLY A 231 40.14 -0.33 3.36
C GLY A 231 38.68 0.08 3.18
N GLY A 232 38.39 1.30 2.70
CA GLY A 232 37.08 1.79 2.32
C GLY A 232 36.10 2.01 3.47
N LEU A 233 34.81 2.02 3.19
CA LEU A 233 33.77 2.24 4.18
C LEU A 233 33.64 1.05 5.15
N HIS A 234 33.61 1.36 6.44
CA HIS A 234 33.35 0.39 7.51
C HIS A 234 31.90 0.51 7.99
N ILE A 235 31.16 -0.60 8.00
CA ILE A 235 29.79 -0.66 8.49
C ILE A 235 29.73 -1.36 9.84
N ILE A 236 29.08 -0.71 10.78
CA ILE A 236 28.78 -1.22 12.11
C ILE A 236 27.27 -1.39 12.23
N GLY A 237 26.77 -2.63 12.39
CA GLY A 237 25.40 -2.89 12.81
C GLY A 237 25.36 -3.00 14.33
N THR A 238 24.52 -2.25 15.00
CA THR A 238 24.43 -2.25 16.47
C THR A 238 23.64 -3.44 17.01
N GLU A 239 22.93 -4.13 16.14
CA GLU A 239 22.16 -5.34 16.39
C GLU A 239 21.74 -5.98 15.07
N ARG A 240 21.18 -7.19 15.09
CA ARG A 240 20.63 -7.86 13.93
C ARG A 240 19.17 -7.48 13.75
N HIS A 241 18.76 -7.28 12.51
CA HIS A 241 17.35 -7.07 12.15
C HIS A 241 16.59 -8.40 12.15
N GLU A 242 15.29 -8.33 12.17
CA GLU A 242 14.40 -9.50 12.05
C GLU A 242 14.56 -10.27 10.73
N SER A 243 15.02 -9.61 9.68
CA SER A 243 15.23 -10.20 8.36
C SER A 243 16.68 -10.08 7.90
N ARG A 244 17.26 -11.20 7.46
CA ARG A 244 18.61 -11.25 6.84
C ARG A 244 18.72 -10.34 5.63
N ARG A 245 17.61 -10.13 4.91
CA ARG A 245 17.54 -9.22 3.77
C ARG A 245 17.93 -7.80 4.18
N ILE A 246 17.47 -7.34 5.34
CA ILE A 246 17.75 -6.00 5.84
C ILE A 246 19.22 -5.88 6.25
N ASP A 247 19.76 -6.88 6.93
CA ASP A 247 21.19 -6.94 7.27
C ASP A 247 22.06 -6.90 6.00
N ASN A 248 21.68 -7.65 4.97
CA ASN A 248 22.37 -7.65 3.68
C ASN A 248 22.28 -6.30 2.96
N GLN A 249 21.16 -5.58 3.08
CA GLN A 249 21.05 -4.21 2.55
C GLN A 249 21.99 -3.24 3.28
N LEU A 250 22.12 -3.37 4.59
CA LEU A 250 23.07 -2.57 5.36
C LEU A 250 24.51 -2.91 4.95
N ARG A 251 24.90 -4.19 4.92
CA ARG A 251 26.21 -4.65 4.45
C ARG A 251 26.50 -4.18 3.03
N GLY A 252 25.49 -4.20 2.16
CA GLY A 252 25.59 -3.79 0.75
C GLY A 252 25.83 -2.30 0.53
N ARG A 253 25.88 -1.48 1.59
CA ARG A 253 26.30 -0.08 1.48
C ARG A 253 27.82 0.09 1.36
N ALA A 254 28.61 -0.91 1.78
CA ALA A 254 30.06 -0.95 1.59
C ALA A 254 30.46 -1.90 0.47
N GLY A 255 31.64 -1.68 -0.10
CA GLY A 255 32.21 -2.53 -1.14
C GLY A 255 31.49 -2.43 -2.49
N ARG A 256 30.90 -1.30 -2.81
CA ARG A 256 30.23 -1.06 -4.10
C ARG A 256 31.23 -0.83 -5.21
N GLN A 257 30.88 -1.19 -6.43
CA GLN A 257 31.68 -0.97 -7.66
C GLN A 257 33.11 -1.53 -7.60
N GLY A 258 33.33 -2.55 -6.74
CA GLY A 258 34.64 -3.16 -6.53
C GLY A 258 35.56 -2.39 -5.58
N ASP A 259 35.05 -1.40 -4.87
CA ASP A 259 35.77 -0.73 -3.79
C ASP A 259 35.96 -1.67 -2.59
N PRO A 260 37.04 -1.49 -1.79
CA PRO A 260 37.17 -2.20 -0.54
C PRO A 260 36.11 -1.75 0.47
N GLY A 261 35.85 -2.59 1.48
CA GLY A 261 34.91 -2.28 2.55
C GLY A 261 34.92 -3.36 3.59
N SER A 262 34.35 -3.11 4.76
CA SER A 262 34.17 -4.13 5.78
C SER A 262 32.87 -3.90 6.55
N THR A 263 32.32 -4.99 7.08
CA THR A 263 31.09 -4.94 7.87
C THR A 263 31.25 -5.76 9.13
N LYS A 264 30.67 -5.28 10.22
CA LYS A 264 30.65 -5.96 11.50
C LYS A 264 29.36 -5.68 12.23
N PHE A 265 28.76 -6.71 12.84
CA PHE A 265 27.57 -6.57 13.68
C PHE A 265 27.94 -6.81 15.14
N PHE A 266 27.31 -6.04 16.00
CA PHE A 266 27.40 -6.15 17.44
C PHE A 266 26.06 -6.61 17.97
N ILE A 267 26.05 -7.66 18.76
CA ILE A 267 24.79 -8.30 19.19
C ILE A 267 24.82 -8.39 20.70
N GLY A 268 23.79 -7.81 21.30
CA GLY A 268 23.50 -7.99 22.71
C GLY A 268 22.65 -9.25 22.92
N LEU A 269 22.82 -9.91 24.04
CA LEU A 269 21.94 -11.03 24.44
C LEU A 269 20.55 -10.56 24.85
N ASP A 270 20.44 -9.30 25.20
CA ASP A 270 19.23 -8.55 25.51
C ASP A 270 18.50 -8.02 24.28
N ASP A 271 19.10 -8.12 23.09
CA ASP A 271 18.45 -7.78 21.83
C ASP A 271 17.17 -8.61 21.63
N ASP A 272 16.13 -7.98 21.09
CA ASP A 272 14.80 -8.60 20.92
C ASP A 272 14.84 -9.91 20.13
N LEU A 273 15.67 -9.99 19.09
CA LEU A 273 15.85 -11.21 18.31
C LEU A 273 16.39 -12.36 19.18
N MET A 274 17.34 -12.06 20.06
CA MET A 274 17.95 -13.06 20.95
C MET A 274 17.01 -13.43 22.08
N ARG A 275 16.30 -12.47 22.64
CA ARG A 275 15.32 -12.68 23.73
C ARG A 275 14.15 -13.56 23.28
N LEU A 276 13.59 -13.30 22.08
CA LEU A 276 12.40 -13.98 21.59
C LEU A 276 12.69 -15.33 20.90
N PHE A 277 13.83 -15.46 20.25
CA PHE A 277 14.12 -16.60 19.37
C PHE A 277 15.46 -17.30 19.67
N GLY A 278 16.30 -16.75 20.54
CA GLY A 278 17.59 -17.30 20.92
C GLY A 278 17.53 -18.63 21.67
N GLY A 279 16.46 -18.86 22.39
CA GLY A 279 16.14 -20.09 23.08
C GLY A 279 17.09 -20.47 24.21
N GLU A 280 16.67 -21.46 25.04
CA GLU A 280 17.40 -21.99 26.19
C GLU A 280 18.81 -22.51 25.84
N ARG A 281 19.04 -22.94 24.59
CA ARG A 281 20.33 -23.43 24.13
C ARG A 281 21.42 -22.37 24.12
N ILE A 282 21.10 -21.14 23.72
CA ILE A 282 22.05 -20.03 23.71
C ILE A 282 22.29 -19.58 25.14
N GLN A 283 21.26 -19.50 25.98
CA GLN A 283 21.40 -19.20 27.40
C GLN A 283 22.26 -20.25 28.11
N ALA A 284 22.04 -21.54 27.84
CA ALA A 284 22.82 -22.63 28.40
C ALA A 284 24.29 -22.64 27.90
N MET A 285 24.53 -22.23 26.65
CA MET A 285 25.87 -22.08 26.11
C MET A 285 26.59 -20.92 26.78
N MET A 286 25.91 -19.81 26.99
CA MET A 286 26.43 -18.61 27.64
C MET A 286 26.71 -18.83 29.14
N ALA A 287 25.85 -19.57 29.84
CA ALA A 287 26.09 -19.94 31.24
C ALA A 287 27.38 -20.77 31.47
N ARG A 288 27.92 -21.35 30.40
CA ARG A 288 29.19 -22.10 30.43
C ARG A 288 30.41 -21.23 30.13
N PHE A 289 30.21 -20.01 29.62
CA PHE A 289 31.28 -19.05 29.38
C PHE A 289 31.50 -18.21 30.66
N ASN A 290 32.55 -18.53 31.38
CA ASN A 290 33.00 -17.78 32.57
C ASN A 290 33.80 -16.50 32.19
N GLY A 291 33.54 -15.89 31.04
CA GLY A 291 34.18 -14.64 30.61
C GLY A 291 33.62 -13.42 31.34
N SER A 292 34.39 -12.34 31.41
CA SER A 292 33.89 -11.05 31.89
C SER A 292 32.84 -10.50 30.94
N GLU A 293 31.87 -9.73 31.44
CA GLU A 293 30.81 -9.11 30.63
C GLU A 293 31.34 -8.22 29.50
N ASP A 294 32.61 -7.79 29.57
CA ASP A 294 33.27 -6.90 28.62
C ASP A 294 34.05 -7.65 27.51
N GLU A 295 34.17 -8.98 27.56
CA GLU A 295 34.91 -9.74 26.54
C GLU A 295 33.99 -10.20 25.40
N PRO A 296 34.30 -9.83 24.14
CA PRO A 296 33.49 -10.25 22.99
C PRO A 296 33.65 -11.76 22.76
N ILE A 297 32.52 -12.44 22.61
CA ILE A 297 32.48 -13.87 22.28
C ILE A 297 32.43 -14.01 20.75
N GLU A 298 33.58 -14.36 20.17
CA GLU A 298 33.66 -14.71 18.75
C GLU A 298 33.48 -16.22 18.56
N ALA A 299 32.27 -16.66 18.20
CA ALA A 299 32.05 -18.08 18.00
C ALA A 299 31.16 -18.31 16.77
N LYS A 300 31.66 -19.04 15.76
CA LYS A 300 30.87 -19.47 14.58
C LYS A 300 29.54 -20.17 14.93
N PRO A 301 29.43 -20.97 16.01
CA PRO A 301 28.13 -21.53 16.42
C PRO A 301 27.12 -20.46 16.81
N LEU A 302 27.53 -19.33 17.38
CA LEU A 302 26.66 -18.22 17.76
C LEU A 302 26.08 -17.54 16.53
N THR A 303 26.91 -17.22 15.55
CA THR A 303 26.47 -16.65 14.26
C THR A 303 25.41 -17.54 13.58
N ARG A 304 25.63 -18.86 13.56
CA ARG A 304 24.65 -19.82 13.01
C ARG A 304 23.34 -19.86 13.81
N ALA A 305 23.42 -19.74 15.13
CA ALA A 305 22.23 -19.72 15.99
C ALA A 305 21.39 -18.46 15.72
N ILE A 306 22.03 -17.32 15.52
CA ILE A 306 21.39 -16.04 15.17
C ILE A 306 20.72 -16.14 13.79
N GLU A 307 21.42 -16.66 12.78
CA GLU A 307 20.85 -16.88 11.46
C GLU A 307 19.62 -17.80 11.50
N ASN A 308 19.64 -18.83 12.34
CA ASN A 308 18.48 -19.73 12.53
C ASN A 308 17.33 -19.01 13.25
N ALA A 309 17.61 -18.12 14.20
CA ALA A 309 16.62 -17.28 14.84
C ALA A 309 15.95 -16.35 13.80
N GLN A 310 16.73 -15.66 12.98
CA GLN A 310 16.22 -14.83 11.88
C GLN A 310 15.35 -15.62 10.91
N LYS A 311 15.78 -16.83 10.49
CA LYS A 311 14.97 -17.71 9.62
C LYS A 311 13.62 -18.07 10.25
N LYS A 312 13.55 -18.28 11.56
CA LYS A 312 12.28 -18.54 12.26
C LYS A 312 11.35 -17.32 12.24
N VAL A 313 11.91 -16.12 12.47
CA VAL A 313 11.15 -14.86 12.40
C VAL A 313 10.65 -14.62 10.98
N GLU A 314 11.52 -14.75 9.98
CA GLU A 314 11.19 -14.63 8.56
C GLU A 314 10.05 -15.60 8.19
N GLY A 315 10.15 -16.88 8.59
CA GLY A 315 9.12 -17.88 8.35
C GLY A 315 7.78 -17.54 9.03
N ARG A 316 7.81 -17.06 10.27
CA ARG A 316 6.60 -16.60 10.97
C ARG A 316 5.95 -15.40 10.25
N ASN A 317 6.76 -14.41 9.87
CA ASN A 317 6.28 -13.23 9.16
C ASN A 317 5.74 -13.59 7.78
N PHE A 318 6.39 -14.51 7.06
CA PHE A 318 5.88 -15.05 5.79
C PHE A 318 4.52 -15.73 5.96
N THR A 319 4.39 -16.62 6.96
CA THR A 319 3.13 -17.28 7.28
C THR A 319 2.04 -16.26 7.59
N SER A 320 2.34 -15.24 8.40
CA SER A 320 1.39 -14.16 8.71
C SER A 320 0.93 -13.41 7.44
N ARG A 321 1.87 -13.06 6.55
CA ARG A 321 1.53 -12.42 5.26
C ARG A 321 0.68 -13.34 4.37
N LYS A 322 0.96 -14.65 4.38
CA LYS A 322 0.19 -15.65 3.63
C LYS A 322 -1.25 -15.75 4.15
N TYR A 323 -1.44 -15.70 5.46
CA TYR A 323 -2.80 -15.65 6.04
C TYR A 323 -3.55 -14.39 5.60
N VAL A 324 -2.94 -13.22 5.70
CA VAL A 324 -3.57 -11.98 5.23
C VAL A 324 -3.97 -12.07 3.75
N LEU A 325 -3.11 -12.66 2.92
CA LEU A 325 -3.40 -12.85 1.50
C LEU A 325 -4.57 -13.83 1.27
N GLN A 326 -4.73 -14.88 2.08
CA GLN A 326 -5.87 -15.80 1.96
C GLN A 326 -7.21 -15.08 2.14
N TYR A 327 -7.32 -14.20 3.13
CA TYR A 327 -8.52 -13.38 3.34
C TYR A 327 -8.72 -12.38 2.19
N ASP A 328 -7.65 -11.70 1.77
CA ASP A 328 -7.75 -10.70 0.69
C ASP A 328 -8.05 -11.34 -0.68
N ASN A 329 -7.68 -12.59 -0.90
CA ASN A 329 -8.05 -13.32 -2.12
C ASN A 329 -9.57 -13.50 -2.27
N VAL A 330 -10.31 -13.68 -1.17
CA VAL A 330 -11.78 -13.71 -1.19
C VAL A 330 -12.31 -12.36 -1.67
N MET A 331 -11.87 -11.29 -1.00
CA MET A 331 -12.23 -9.92 -1.38
C MET A 331 -11.80 -9.58 -2.82
N ASN A 332 -10.65 -10.08 -3.27
CA ASN A 332 -10.17 -9.81 -4.62
C ASN A 332 -11.07 -10.41 -5.70
N LYS A 333 -11.54 -11.64 -5.52
CA LYS A 333 -12.49 -12.27 -6.45
C LYS A 333 -13.80 -11.48 -6.53
N GLN A 334 -14.34 -11.06 -5.38
CA GLN A 334 -15.54 -10.24 -5.31
C GLN A 334 -15.33 -8.88 -6.00
N ARG A 335 -14.17 -8.27 -5.78
CA ARG A 335 -13.77 -7.01 -6.43
C ARG A 335 -13.72 -7.13 -7.96
N GLU A 336 -13.13 -8.20 -8.47
CA GLU A 336 -13.04 -8.46 -9.92
C GLU A 336 -14.44 -8.53 -10.54
N ILE A 337 -15.39 -9.18 -9.88
CA ILE A 337 -16.78 -9.28 -10.35
C ILE A 337 -17.42 -7.88 -10.36
N ILE A 338 -17.41 -7.18 -9.22
CA ILE A 338 -18.06 -5.86 -9.09
C ILE A 338 -17.45 -4.82 -10.03
N TYR A 339 -16.13 -4.79 -10.15
CA TYR A 339 -15.47 -3.84 -11.07
C TYR A 339 -15.64 -4.20 -12.52
N GLY A 340 -15.81 -5.50 -12.83
CA GLY A 340 -16.20 -5.96 -14.15
C GLY A 340 -17.61 -5.46 -14.54
N GLU A 341 -18.59 -5.62 -13.65
CA GLU A 341 -19.95 -5.09 -13.84
C GLU A 341 -19.95 -3.57 -13.99
N ARG A 342 -19.29 -2.88 -13.07
CA ARG A 342 -19.17 -1.42 -13.10
C ARG A 342 -18.55 -0.93 -14.42
N ARG A 343 -17.57 -1.64 -14.95
CA ARG A 343 -16.92 -1.30 -16.21
C ARG A 343 -17.85 -1.47 -17.39
N ARG A 344 -18.64 -2.56 -17.45
CA ARG A 344 -19.65 -2.78 -18.50
C ARG A 344 -20.66 -1.64 -18.54
N VAL A 345 -21.11 -1.18 -17.38
CA VAL A 345 -22.02 -0.02 -17.27
C VAL A 345 -21.36 1.26 -17.80
N LEU A 346 -20.08 1.49 -17.51
CA LEU A 346 -19.34 2.67 -17.98
C LEU A 346 -19.04 2.63 -19.48
N ASP A 347 -18.75 1.44 -20.02
CA ASP A 347 -18.44 1.23 -21.43
C ASP A 347 -19.70 1.29 -22.32
N GLY A 348 -20.91 1.34 -21.72
CA GLY A 348 -22.17 1.61 -22.44
C GLY A 348 -22.80 0.38 -23.07
N GLU A 349 -22.64 -0.81 -22.46
CA GLU A 349 -23.37 -2.02 -22.85
C GLU A 349 -24.90 -1.80 -22.74
N ASP A 350 -25.70 -2.71 -23.33
CA ASP A 350 -27.16 -2.67 -23.29
C ASP A 350 -27.72 -2.69 -21.86
N LEU A 351 -27.87 -1.51 -21.27
CA LEU A 351 -28.37 -1.35 -19.91
C LEU A 351 -29.84 -1.71 -19.76
N LYS A 352 -30.65 -1.42 -20.78
CA LYS A 352 -32.10 -1.75 -20.80
C LYS A 352 -32.31 -3.26 -20.68
N GLY A 353 -31.66 -4.04 -21.56
CA GLY A 353 -31.77 -5.49 -21.53
C GLY A 353 -31.31 -6.07 -20.21
N HIS A 354 -30.22 -5.50 -19.63
CA HIS A 354 -29.69 -5.93 -18.34
C HIS A 354 -30.67 -5.65 -17.17
N ILE A 355 -31.29 -4.46 -17.13
CA ILE A 355 -32.27 -4.11 -16.08
C ILE A 355 -33.55 -4.95 -16.20
N LEU A 356 -34.02 -5.18 -17.41
CA LEU A 356 -35.17 -6.05 -17.65
C LEU A 356 -34.88 -7.48 -17.19
N SER A 357 -33.71 -8.02 -17.54
CA SER A 357 -33.28 -9.35 -17.06
C SER A 357 -33.23 -9.45 -15.53
N MET A 358 -32.79 -8.38 -14.83
CA MET A 358 -32.83 -8.35 -13.36
C MET A 358 -34.28 -8.35 -12.84
N ALA A 359 -35.20 -7.62 -13.49
CA ALA A 359 -36.59 -7.58 -13.09
C ALA A 359 -37.29 -8.93 -13.32
N ASP A 360 -37.00 -9.58 -14.44
CA ASP A 360 -37.50 -10.92 -14.79
C ASP A 360 -37.02 -11.98 -13.79
N GLU A 361 -35.72 -11.97 -13.39
CA GLU A 361 -35.20 -12.86 -12.36
C GLU A 361 -35.97 -12.77 -11.02
N PHE A 362 -36.35 -11.56 -10.60
CA PHE A 362 -37.19 -11.39 -9.40
C PHE A 362 -38.61 -11.84 -9.60
N ALA A 363 -39.19 -11.55 -10.75
CA ALA A 363 -40.53 -12.00 -11.11
C ALA A 363 -40.60 -13.52 -11.11
N ASP A 364 -39.64 -14.18 -11.73
CA ASP A 364 -39.53 -15.64 -11.77
C ASP A 364 -39.43 -16.25 -10.37
N ALA A 365 -38.55 -15.72 -9.50
CA ALA A 365 -38.40 -16.18 -8.13
C ALA A 365 -39.71 -16.02 -7.32
N TYR A 366 -40.48 -14.97 -7.55
CA TYR A 366 -41.76 -14.78 -6.88
C TYR A 366 -42.86 -15.69 -7.47
N ILE A 367 -42.87 -15.93 -8.80
CA ILE A 367 -43.77 -16.88 -9.45
C ILE A 367 -43.49 -18.30 -8.95
N ASP A 368 -42.23 -18.72 -8.96
CA ASP A 368 -41.81 -20.02 -8.44
C ASP A 368 -42.26 -20.25 -6.98
N THR A 369 -42.15 -19.20 -6.16
CA THR A 369 -42.63 -19.27 -4.77
C THR A 369 -44.13 -19.37 -4.68
N CYS A 370 -44.87 -18.64 -5.52
CA CYS A 370 -46.30 -18.62 -5.55
C CYS A 370 -46.91 -19.93 -6.09
N THR A 371 -46.22 -20.58 -7.04
CA THR A 371 -46.69 -21.81 -7.72
C THR A 371 -46.14 -23.10 -7.12
N ALA A 372 -45.19 -23.01 -6.15
CA ALA A 372 -44.49 -24.16 -5.58
C ALA A 372 -45.41 -25.20 -4.90
N GLU A 373 -46.54 -24.75 -4.30
CA GLU A 373 -47.42 -25.60 -3.51
C GLU A 373 -48.47 -26.30 -4.37
N SER A 374 -48.87 -25.73 -5.55
CA SER A 374 -49.89 -26.32 -6.43
C SER A 374 -49.65 -25.97 -7.89
N LYS A 375 -50.05 -26.93 -8.76
CA LYS A 375 -50.07 -26.71 -10.22
C LYS A 375 -51.39 -26.06 -10.70
N PHE A 376 -52.36 -25.92 -9.82
CA PHE A 376 -53.69 -25.38 -10.17
C PHE A 376 -53.71 -23.87 -9.84
N SER A 377 -54.13 -23.05 -10.82
CA SER A 377 -54.16 -21.60 -10.70
C SER A 377 -55.10 -21.09 -9.57
N GLU A 378 -56.14 -21.84 -9.24
CA GLU A 378 -57.11 -21.54 -8.17
C GLU A 378 -56.48 -21.55 -6.76
N GLU A 379 -55.33 -22.25 -6.58
CA GLU A 379 -54.65 -22.38 -5.32
C GLU A 379 -53.46 -21.43 -5.17
N TRP A 380 -53.15 -20.63 -6.21
CA TRP A 380 -52.03 -19.67 -6.19
C TRP A 380 -52.40 -18.41 -5.40
N ASN A 381 -51.47 -17.95 -4.57
CA ASN A 381 -51.67 -16.71 -3.84
C ASN A 381 -51.26 -15.48 -4.69
N LEU A 382 -52.01 -15.26 -5.77
CA LEU A 382 -51.79 -14.15 -6.72
C LEU A 382 -51.80 -12.76 -6.05
N PRO A 383 -52.65 -12.47 -5.02
CA PRO A 383 -52.61 -11.16 -4.35
C PRO A 383 -51.29 -10.89 -3.61
N ASP A 384 -50.67 -11.87 -2.98
CA ASP A 384 -49.38 -11.70 -2.34
C ASP A 384 -48.22 -11.62 -3.34
N PHE A 385 -48.32 -12.34 -4.46
CA PHE A 385 -47.44 -12.20 -5.61
C PHE A 385 -47.48 -10.76 -6.16
N GLU A 386 -48.66 -10.24 -6.52
CA GLU A 386 -48.84 -8.88 -7.03
C GLU A 386 -48.28 -7.83 -6.05
N LYS A 387 -48.51 -7.99 -4.75
CA LYS A 387 -47.99 -7.13 -3.70
C LYS A 387 -46.46 -7.17 -3.65
N SER A 388 -45.85 -8.32 -3.93
CA SER A 388 -44.39 -8.48 -3.94
C SER A 388 -43.77 -7.80 -5.16
N ILE A 389 -44.33 -7.97 -6.34
CA ILE A 389 -43.89 -7.26 -7.55
C ILE A 389 -44.13 -5.74 -7.43
N LYS A 390 -45.21 -5.28 -6.81
CA LYS A 390 -45.45 -3.85 -6.55
C LYS A 390 -44.43 -3.18 -5.65
N LYS A 391 -43.68 -3.92 -4.86
CA LYS A 391 -42.52 -3.35 -4.12
C LYS A 391 -41.38 -2.95 -5.07
N LEU A 392 -41.24 -3.64 -6.20
CA LEU A 392 -40.24 -3.35 -7.22
C LEU A 392 -40.76 -2.30 -8.20
N CYS A 393 -41.97 -2.52 -8.72
CA CYS A 393 -42.63 -1.66 -9.68
C CYS A 393 -44.02 -1.26 -9.18
N ASN A 394 -44.18 -0.02 -8.70
CA ASN A 394 -45.45 0.47 -8.13
C ASN A 394 -46.62 0.47 -9.13
N ALA A 395 -46.32 0.60 -10.42
CA ALA A 395 -47.31 0.65 -11.49
C ALA A 395 -47.76 -0.73 -11.96
N PHE A 396 -47.15 -1.80 -11.50
CA PHE A 396 -47.47 -3.15 -11.93
C PHE A 396 -48.90 -3.53 -11.56
N THR A 397 -49.58 -4.13 -12.51
CA THR A 397 -50.95 -4.66 -12.33
C THR A 397 -50.98 -6.04 -12.96
N LEU A 398 -51.37 -7.04 -12.18
CA LEU A 398 -51.46 -8.40 -12.67
C LEU A 398 -52.63 -8.48 -13.69
N PRO A 399 -52.44 -9.16 -14.83
CA PRO A 399 -53.56 -9.46 -15.72
C PRO A 399 -54.69 -10.21 -14.98
N ASP A 400 -55.95 -9.86 -15.32
CA ASP A 400 -57.07 -10.55 -14.72
C ASP A 400 -57.30 -11.89 -15.42
N TYR A 401 -56.96 -12.97 -14.75
CA TYR A 401 -57.17 -14.32 -15.28
C TYR A 401 -58.56 -14.86 -15.03
N GLY A 402 -59.41 -14.14 -14.27
CA GLY A 402 -60.75 -14.61 -13.89
C GLY A 402 -60.71 -15.95 -13.16
N ASP A 403 -61.75 -16.77 -13.37
CA ASP A 403 -61.82 -18.17 -12.86
C ASP A 403 -61.34 -19.16 -13.93
N ASP A 404 -60.26 -18.82 -14.72
CA ASP A 404 -59.74 -19.70 -15.75
C ASP A 404 -58.84 -20.78 -15.14
N PRO A 405 -59.27 -22.05 -15.11
CA PRO A 405 -58.48 -23.14 -14.49
C PRO A 405 -57.33 -23.61 -15.38
N ASP A 406 -57.25 -23.16 -16.65
CA ASP A 406 -56.25 -23.64 -17.62
C ASP A 406 -54.97 -22.77 -17.67
N VAL A 407 -54.85 -21.75 -16.82
CA VAL A 407 -53.65 -20.92 -16.72
C VAL A 407 -52.47 -21.75 -16.20
N THR A 408 -51.39 -21.79 -16.97
CA THR A 408 -50.17 -22.51 -16.60
C THR A 408 -49.12 -21.59 -15.98
N PRO A 409 -48.19 -22.11 -15.15
CA PRO A 409 -47.06 -21.29 -14.63
C PRO A 409 -46.26 -20.63 -15.75
N GLU A 410 -46.04 -21.30 -16.88
CA GLU A 410 -45.31 -20.77 -18.03
C GLU A 410 -46.02 -19.57 -18.63
N GLN A 411 -47.37 -19.60 -18.72
CA GLN A 411 -48.14 -18.46 -19.20
C GLN A 411 -48.08 -17.28 -18.24
N LEU A 412 -48.09 -17.55 -16.92
CA LEU A 412 -47.93 -16.50 -15.92
C LEU A 412 -46.56 -15.82 -16.05
N HIS A 413 -45.47 -16.58 -16.31
CA HIS A 413 -44.14 -16.03 -16.57
C HIS A 413 -44.15 -15.11 -17.81
N GLU A 414 -44.69 -15.59 -18.95
CA GLU A 414 -44.75 -14.82 -20.19
C GLU A 414 -45.55 -13.50 -20.03
N ASP A 415 -46.72 -13.56 -19.39
CA ASP A 415 -47.59 -12.39 -19.19
C ASP A 415 -46.96 -11.36 -18.23
N VAL A 416 -46.29 -11.82 -17.16
CA VAL A 416 -45.63 -10.95 -16.19
C VAL A 416 -44.40 -10.27 -16.83
N HIS A 417 -43.57 -11.01 -17.57
CA HIS A 417 -42.45 -10.43 -18.30
C HIS A 417 -42.90 -9.42 -19.35
N ALA A 418 -43.99 -9.72 -20.08
CA ALA A 418 -44.56 -8.79 -21.07
C ALA A 418 -45.07 -7.49 -20.42
N GLU A 419 -45.75 -7.56 -19.26
CA GLU A 419 -46.20 -6.37 -18.54
C GLU A 419 -45.05 -5.56 -17.94
N ILE A 420 -44.00 -6.22 -17.39
CA ILE A 420 -42.78 -5.56 -16.91
C ILE A 420 -42.09 -4.81 -18.05
N ALA A 421 -41.93 -5.45 -19.21
CA ALA A 421 -41.31 -4.83 -20.39
C ALA A 421 -42.12 -3.63 -20.90
N LYS A 422 -43.44 -3.77 -20.95
CA LYS A 422 -44.35 -2.70 -21.36
C LYS A 422 -44.28 -1.50 -20.42
N LEU A 423 -44.32 -1.71 -19.10
CA LEU A 423 -44.21 -0.64 -18.12
C LEU A 423 -42.86 0.10 -18.22
N TYR A 424 -41.80 -0.64 -18.54
CA TYR A 424 -40.47 -0.04 -18.78
C TYR A 424 -40.48 0.81 -20.05
N ASP A 425 -41.08 0.32 -21.15
CA ASP A 425 -41.20 1.06 -22.42
C ASP A 425 -42.04 2.32 -22.26
N GLU A 426 -43.13 2.26 -21.49
CA GLU A 426 -43.95 3.43 -21.15
C GLU A 426 -43.14 4.47 -20.36
N LYS A 427 -42.31 4.01 -19.42
CA LYS A 427 -41.42 4.87 -18.65
C LYS A 427 -40.32 5.50 -19.50
N GLU A 428 -39.73 4.74 -20.40
CA GLU A 428 -38.74 5.22 -21.36
C GLU A 428 -39.35 6.28 -22.30
N ALA A 429 -40.59 6.07 -22.75
CA ALA A 429 -41.33 7.05 -23.58
C ALA A 429 -41.64 8.35 -22.82
N GLU A 430 -41.91 8.27 -21.50
CA GLU A 430 -42.16 9.44 -20.63
C GLU A 430 -40.91 10.30 -20.48
N ILE A 431 -39.74 9.67 -20.24
CA ILE A 431 -38.49 10.35 -19.92
C ILE A 431 -37.69 10.71 -21.18
N GLY A 432 -37.80 9.91 -22.23
CA GLY A 432 -37.02 9.95 -23.46
C GLY A 432 -35.79 9.03 -23.38
N GLU A 433 -35.56 8.30 -24.49
CA GLU A 433 -34.56 7.22 -24.58
C GLU A 433 -33.16 7.63 -24.09
N GLU A 434 -32.61 8.73 -24.62
CA GLU A 434 -31.25 9.18 -24.26
C GLU A 434 -31.10 9.50 -22.77
N ARG A 435 -32.10 10.21 -22.21
CA ARG A 435 -32.11 10.54 -20.78
C ARG A 435 -32.30 9.30 -19.90
N MET A 436 -33.07 8.33 -20.37
CA MET A 436 -33.28 7.08 -19.67
C MET A 436 -31.98 6.29 -19.58
N ARG A 437 -31.18 6.22 -20.68
CA ARG A 437 -29.85 5.59 -20.66
C ARG A 437 -28.86 6.26 -19.67
N GLU A 438 -28.89 7.60 -19.61
CA GLU A 438 -28.06 8.33 -18.62
C GLU A 438 -28.51 8.05 -17.18
N LEU A 439 -29.81 8.00 -16.96
CA LEU A 439 -30.40 7.74 -15.65
C LEU A 439 -30.06 6.32 -15.14
N GLU A 440 -30.24 5.32 -15.99
CA GLU A 440 -29.90 3.92 -15.72
C GLU A 440 -28.42 3.78 -15.32
N ARG A 441 -27.52 4.41 -16.09
CA ARG A 441 -26.08 4.41 -15.79
C ARG A 441 -25.81 5.05 -14.43
N MET A 442 -26.43 6.18 -14.13
CA MET A 442 -26.26 6.89 -12.88
C MET A 442 -26.78 6.08 -11.68
N ILE A 443 -27.95 5.46 -11.81
CA ILE A 443 -28.56 4.62 -10.78
C ILE A 443 -27.68 3.40 -10.51
N LEU A 444 -27.32 2.65 -11.56
CA LEU A 444 -26.49 1.44 -11.44
C LEU A 444 -25.16 1.74 -10.75
N ILE A 445 -24.43 2.75 -11.22
CA ILE A 445 -23.14 3.12 -10.61
C ILE A 445 -23.33 3.48 -9.14
N ARG A 446 -24.33 4.29 -8.82
CA ARG A 446 -24.56 4.76 -7.45
C ARG A 446 -24.96 3.62 -6.50
N VAL A 447 -25.82 2.72 -6.96
CA VAL A 447 -26.27 1.55 -6.18
C VAL A 447 -25.08 0.61 -5.94
N VAL A 448 -24.36 0.27 -7.01
CA VAL A 448 -23.17 -0.61 -6.92
C VAL A 448 -22.14 0.00 -5.97
N ASP A 449 -21.77 1.28 -6.14
CA ASP A 449 -20.74 1.91 -5.32
C ASP A 449 -21.14 1.96 -3.83
N ASN A 450 -22.41 2.26 -3.51
CA ASN A 450 -22.88 2.28 -2.13
C ASN A 450 -22.89 0.89 -1.49
N LYS A 451 -23.49 -0.11 -2.16
CA LYS A 451 -23.55 -1.48 -1.63
C LYS A 451 -22.18 -2.11 -1.49
N TRP A 452 -21.28 -1.84 -2.43
CA TRP A 452 -19.91 -2.31 -2.36
C TRP A 452 -19.13 -1.70 -1.18
N MET A 453 -19.28 -0.40 -0.91
CA MET A 453 -18.67 0.22 0.27
C MET A 453 -19.19 -0.37 1.57
N ASP A 454 -20.51 -0.61 1.68
CA ASP A 454 -21.10 -1.24 2.86
C ASP A 454 -20.61 -2.68 3.03
N HIS A 455 -20.47 -3.41 1.93
CA HIS A 455 -19.94 -4.77 1.92
C HIS A 455 -18.47 -4.85 2.37
N ILE A 456 -17.61 -3.91 1.93
CA ILE A 456 -16.21 -3.83 2.41
C ILE A 456 -16.18 -3.70 3.94
N ASP A 457 -17.00 -2.83 4.51
CA ASP A 457 -17.08 -2.64 5.96
C ASP A 457 -17.59 -3.89 6.67
N ALA A 458 -18.62 -4.54 6.13
CA ALA A 458 -19.17 -5.78 6.68
C ALA A 458 -18.15 -6.94 6.64
N MET A 459 -17.40 -7.08 5.55
CA MET A 459 -16.32 -8.07 5.42
C MET A 459 -15.15 -7.81 6.37
N ASP A 460 -14.83 -6.55 6.66
CA ASP A 460 -13.79 -6.22 7.64
C ASP A 460 -14.23 -6.55 9.06
N GLN A 461 -15.51 -6.34 9.40
CA GLN A 461 -16.10 -6.76 10.67
C GLN A 461 -16.11 -8.30 10.80
N LEU A 462 -16.49 -9.01 9.75
CA LEU A 462 -16.44 -10.48 9.71
C LEU A 462 -15.01 -10.98 9.98
N ARG A 463 -14.02 -10.37 9.31
CA ARG A 463 -12.60 -10.73 9.50
C ARG A 463 -12.14 -10.57 10.94
N THR A 464 -12.60 -9.51 11.63
CA THR A 464 -12.24 -9.26 13.02
C THR A 464 -12.75 -10.34 13.96
N GLY A 465 -13.94 -10.91 13.71
CA GLY A 465 -14.58 -11.94 14.55
C GLY A 465 -14.26 -13.38 14.19
N ILE A 466 -13.93 -13.64 12.91
CA ILE A 466 -13.87 -15.01 12.36
C ILE A 466 -12.79 -15.89 13.01
N GLY A 467 -11.74 -15.28 13.58
CA GLY A 467 -10.67 -16.01 14.27
C GLY A 467 -11.17 -16.88 15.43
N LEU A 468 -12.30 -16.52 16.04
CA LEU A 468 -12.91 -17.30 17.12
C LEU A 468 -13.45 -18.68 16.65
N ARG A 469 -13.71 -18.86 15.35
CA ARG A 469 -14.12 -20.15 14.76
C ARG A 469 -13.05 -21.22 14.95
N GLY A 470 -11.77 -20.82 15.03
CA GLY A 470 -10.65 -21.72 15.33
C GLY A 470 -10.79 -22.46 16.67
N LEU A 471 -11.48 -21.89 17.65
CA LEU A 471 -11.77 -22.56 18.92
C LEU A 471 -12.76 -23.73 18.75
N GLY A 472 -13.59 -23.70 17.71
CA GLY A 472 -14.52 -24.76 17.32
C GLY A 472 -13.93 -25.76 16.30
N HIS A 473 -12.60 -25.81 16.12
CA HIS A 473 -11.91 -26.66 15.15
C HIS A 473 -12.28 -26.39 13.68
N GLN A 474 -12.84 -25.23 13.36
CA GLN A 474 -13.07 -24.79 11.98
C GLN A 474 -11.88 -23.96 11.50
N ASP A 475 -11.49 -24.14 10.24
CA ASP A 475 -10.49 -23.26 9.63
C ASP A 475 -11.09 -21.86 9.44
N PRO A 476 -10.56 -20.82 10.11
CA PRO A 476 -11.11 -19.48 10.01
C PRO A 476 -11.09 -18.91 8.59
N ALA A 477 -10.11 -19.31 7.74
CA ALA A 477 -10.03 -18.85 6.37
C ALA A 477 -11.14 -19.46 5.49
N GLN A 478 -11.48 -20.75 5.72
CA GLN A 478 -12.61 -21.39 5.03
C GLN A 478 -13.94 -20.81 5.49
N ALA A 479 -14.12 -20.62 6.82
CA ALA A 479 -15.33 -19.99 7.35
C ALA A 479 -15.54 -18.58 6.79
N TYR A 480 -14.46 -17.78 6.72
CA TYR A 480 -14.51 -16.45 6.12
C TYR A 480 -14.90 -16.49 4.63
N ALA A 481 -14.37 -17.45 3.88
CA ALA A 481 -14.71 -17.61 2.47
C ALA A 481 -16.19 -17.97 2.28
N GLN A 482 -16.73 -18.87 3.12
CA GLN A 482 -18.12 -19.28 3.03
C GLN A 482 -19.09 -18.16 3.45
N GLU A 483 -18.91 -17.60 4.64
CA GLU A 483 -19.76 -16.52 5.14
C GLU A 483 -19.65 -15.27 4.24
N GLY A 484 -18.45 -14.99 3.72
CA GLY A 484 -18.21 -13.89 2.78
C GLY A 484 -18.83 -14.12 1.39
N PHE A 485 -18.99 -15.36 0.96
CA PHE A 485 -19.72 -15.71 -0.25
C PHE A 485 -21.22 -15.43 -0.08
N ASP A 486 -21.80 -15.92 1.03
CA ASP A 486 -23.23 -15.72 1.33
C ASP A 486 -23.57 -14.21 1.42
N MET A 487 -22.73 -13.44 2.11
CA MET A 487 -22.87 -11.97 2.19
C MET A 487 -22.73 -11.28 0.83
N PHE A 488 -21.88 -11.79 -0.04
CA PHE A 488 -21.69 -11.25 -1.38
C PHE A 488 -22.90 -11.52 -2.28
N GLU A 489 -23.48 -12.73 -2.24
CA GLU A 489 -24.70 -13.06 -2.97
C GLU A 489 -25.87 -12.19 -2.51
N GLU A 490 -26.04 -11.99 -1.20
CA GLU A 490 -27.03 -11.07 -0.65
C GLU A 490 -26.83 -9.64 -1.17
N MET A 491 -25.58 -9.16 -1.20
CA MET A 491 -25.27 -7.84 -1.75
C MET A 491 -25.63 -7.72 -3.23
N ILE A 492 -25.30 -8.73 -4.05
CA ILE A 492 -25.66 -8.75 -5.48
C ILE A 492 -27.18 -8.73 -5.66
N SER A 493 -27.91 -9.53 -4.89
CA SER A 493 -29.38 -9.52 -4.90
C SER A 493 -29.92 -8.13 -4.55
N ASN A 494 -29.39 -7.50 -3.50
CA ASN A 494 -29.77 -6.15 -3.10
C ASN A 494 -29.42 -5.07 -4.16
N ILE A 495 -28.32 -5.23 -4.91
CA ILE A 495 -27.99 -4.34 -6.03
C ILE A 495 -29.04 -4.45 -7.15
N LYS A 496 -29.41 -5.68 -7.52
CA LYS A 496 -30.42 -5.93 -8.54
C LYS A 496 -31.77 -5.34 -8.11
N GLU A 497 -32.22 -5.64 -6.88
CA GLU A 497 -33.48 -5.17 -6.33
C GLU A 497 -33.56 -3.63 -6.32
N ASP A 498 -32.57 -2.97 -5.73
CA ASP A 498 -32.55 -1.51 -5.64
C ASP A 498 -32.47 -0.86 -7.04
N THR A 499 -31.72 -1.46 -7.98
CA THR A 499 -31.61 -0.96 -9.35
C THR A 499 -32.96 -1.00 -10.06
N VAL A 500 -33.64 -2.15 -10.04
CA VAL A 500 -34.98 -2.32 -10.63
C VAL A 500 -35.94 -1.32 -9.99
N LYS A 501 -35.99 -1.29 -8.67
CA LYS A 501 -36.87 -0.40 -7.91
C LYS A 501 -36.67 1.08 -8.25
N PHE A 502 -35.44 1.54 -8.37
CA PHE A 502 -35.17 2.93 -8.72
C PHE A 502 -35.47 3.22 -10.18
N CYS A 503 -35.15 2.34 -11.13
CA CYS A 503 -35.41 2.57 -12.54
C CYS A 503 -36.91 2.64 -12.87
N PHE A 504 -37.72 1.76 -12.25
CA PHE A 504 -39.17 1.75 -12.49
C PHE A 504 -39.90 2.89 -11.76
N ASN A 505 -39.46 3.32 -10.59
CA ASN A 505 -40.19 4.26 -9.75
C ASN A 505 -39.67 5.70 -9.80
N VAL A 506 -38.57 5.97 -10.55
CA VAL A 506 -38.01 7.32 -10.64
C VAL A 506 -38.98 8.27 -11.33
N THR A 507 -39.14 9.47 -10.78
CA THR A 507 -39.87 10.58 -11.38
C THR A 507 -38.91 11.74 -11.62
N VAL A 508 -38.83 12.20 -12.86
CA VAL A 508 -38.01 13.35 -13.22
C VAL A 508 -38.80 14.63 -13.02
N GLN A 509 -38.49 15.37 -11.95
CA GLN A 509 -39.02 16.71 -11.78
C GLN A 509 -38.21 17.68 -12.66
N THR A 510 -38.76 18.13 -13.74
CA THR A 510 -38.22 19.25 -14.52
C THR A 510 -38.43 20.55 -13.76
N ASN A 511 -37.47 20.94 -12.97
CA ASN A 511 -37.49 22.24 -12.34
C ASN A 511 -37.10 23.29 -13.40
N THR A 512 -38.10 23.86 -14.06
CA THR A 512 -37.94 24.86 -15.13
C THR A 512 -37.65 26.26 -14.61
N GLU A 513 -37.62 26.49 -13.31
CA GLU A 513 -37.23 27.75 -12.73
C GLU A 513 -35.76 27.70 -12.27
N ARG A 514 -34.87 28.28 -13.06
CA ARG A 514 -33.55 28.68 -12.59
C ARG A 514 -33.74 29.76 -11.53
N VAL A 515 -33.75 29.40 -10.26
CA VAL A 515 -33.56 30.37 -9.19
C VAL A 515 -32.12 30.88 -9.32
N GLN A 516 -32.00 32.16 -9.66
CA GLN A 516 -30.75 32.86 -9.71
C GLN A 516 -30.25 32.97 -8.27
N VAL A 517 -29.36 32.04 -7.81
CA VAL A 517 -28.85 31.95 -6.45
C VAL A 517 -27.73 32.97 -6.17
N MET A 518 -27.28 33.69 -7.18
CA MET A 518 -26.32 34.79 -7.02
C MET A 518 -26.83 36.06 -7.70
N GLU A 519 -27.19 37.06 -6.93
CA GLU A 519 -27.14 38.46 -7.38
C GLU A 519 -25.68 38.81 -7.66
N ALA A 520 -25.42 39.50 -8.77
CA ALA A 520 -24.11 39.98 -9.13
C ALA A 520 -23.64 40.99 -8.08
N GLY A 521 -23.06 40.49 -7.00
CA GLY A 521 -22.31 41.31 -6.05
C GLY A 521 -21.01 41.73 -6.69
N ASN A 522 -20.69 43.03 -6.67
CA ASN A 522 -19.41 43.60 -7.08
C ASN A 522 -18.30 42.88 -6.33
N ALA A 523 -17.58 41.99 -7.01
CA ALA A 523 -16.37 41.38 -6.48
C ALA A 523 -15.28 42.49 -6.48
N GLN A 524 -15.07 43.12 -5.36
CA GLN A 524 -13.83 43.83 -5.10
C GLN A 524 -12.75 42.79 -4.85
N LYS A 525 -11.78 42.75 -5.77
CA LYS A 525 -10.58 41.93 -5.65
C LYS A 525 -9.69 42.58 -4.57
N GLU A 526 -9.74 42.06 -3.35
CA GLU A 526 -8.66 42.33 -2.39
C GLU A 526 -7.41 41.63 -2.89
N ASP A 527 -6.35 42.37 -3.08
CA ASP A 527 -5.02 41.86 -3.42
C ASP A 527 -4.51 41.02 -2.24
N VAL A 528 -4.75 39.72 -2.30
CA VAL A 528 -4.11 38.76 -1.41
C VAL A 528 -2.69 38.57 -1.91
N ALA A 529 -1.72 38.90 -1.05
CA ALA A 529 -0.30 38.67 -1.32
C ALA A 529 -0.07 37.19 -1.76
N PRO A 530 0.84 36.95 -2.72
CA PRO A 530 1.06 35.60 -3.22
C PRO A 530 1.54 34.67 -2.10
N VAL A 531 0.72 33.69 -1.76
CA VAL A 531 1.11 32.58 -0.89
C VAL A 531 2.11 31.74 -1.68
N SER A 532 3.35 31.72 -1.23
CA SER A 532 4.40 30.88 -1.78
C SER A 532 4.00 29.41 -1.64
N TYR A 533 3.66 28.79 -2.75
CA TYR A 533 3.53 27.34 -2.85
C TYR A 533 4.91 26.71 -2.84
N THR A 534 5.43 26.41 -1.67
CA THR A 534 6.51 25.44 -1.51
C THR A 534 5.93 24.15 -0.95
N HIS A 535 6.14 23.08 -1.71
CA HIS A 535 5.95 21.67 -1.39
C HIS A 535 4.57 21.04 -1.62
N LEU A 536 4.39 20.67 -2.87
CA LEU A 536 3.68 19.45 -3.23
C LEU A 536 4.63 18.62 -4.13
N ARG A 537 5.30 17.66 -3.54
CA ARG A 537 5.76 16.46 -4.26
C ARG A 537 5.59 15.24 -3.38
N ALA A 538 4.88 14.27 -3.98
CA ALA A 538 4.58 12.94 -3.53
C ALA A 538 5.79 12.11 -3.13
#